data_ba00250f83eedca5c4f337d502ebd84d
#
_entry.id   ba00250f83eedca5c4f337d502ebd84d
#
_cell.length_a   1.000
_cell.length_b   1.000
_cell.length_c   1.000
_cell.angle_alpha   90.00
_cell.angle_beta   90.00
_cell.angle_gamma   90.00
#
_symmetry.space_group_name_H-M   'P 1'
#
loop_
_entity.id
_entity.type
_entity.pdbx_description
1 polymer ?
#
loop_
_entity_poly.entity_id
_entity_poly.type
_entity_poly.pdbx_seq_one_letter_code
_entity_poly.pdbx_strand_id
1 'polypeptide(L)'
;LNKEQKKMVVEEKYMARCIELARGGEGNTAPNPMVGAVIVHKGKIIGEGFHRKCGEAHAEVNAVASVRDEALLRDSTIYVSLEPCSHYGKTPPCAELIIRKGIPRVVVGTLDPFPEVSGRGVRMLREAGIEVVTGVLEEEARALNPAFMTFQIRKRPYVYLKWAQSADGFMDIRREDASVPSVLLSSAETLRRVHRLRSEVAAIMVGTRTALLDNPSLTVRHWAGRSPVRVVLDRTLKLPVGSHLLDGAVPTLVFTAVEVESRPNVEYVQIDFGQEVLSQVLQYLYGQNLNSLMVEGGAELLESFLDAGLWDEAWVETAPVVLGAGVKAPAVPGVLTGTEQRHGHFLETWKQKA
;
A
#
# COMPACT_ATOMS: atom_id res chain seq x y z
N LEU A 1 27.47 -3.11 -27.45
CA LEU A 1 26.57 -4.09 -26.86
C LEU A 1 26.55 -5.35 -27.74
N ASN A 2 26.71 -6.53 -27.12
CA ASN A 2 26.57 -7.81 -27.81
C ASN A 2 25.06 -8.09 -28.10
N LYS A 3 24.78 -9.22 -28.83
CA LYS A 3 23.40 -9.55 -29.25
C LYS A 3 22.45 -9.79 -28.06
N GLU A 4 22.96 -10.38 -26.97
CA GLU A 4 22.19 -10.62 -25.72
C GLU A 4 21.94 -9.33 -24.95
N GLN A 5 22.93 -8.46 -24.82
CA GLN A 5 22.77 -7.13 -24.20
C GLN A 5 21.75 -6.28 -24.95
N LYS A 6 21.76 -6.30 -26.30
CA LYS A 6 20.74 -5.60 -27.10
C LYS A 6 19.34 -6.17 -26.91
N LYS A 7 19.20 -7.51 -26.78
CA LYS A 7 17.93 -8.18 -26.52
C LYS A 7 17.39 -7.79 -25.14
N MET A 8 18.24 -7.81 -24.11
CA MET A 8 17.88 -7.41 -22.74
C MET A 8 17.40 -5.96 -22.66
N VAL A 9 18.12 -5.02 -23.27
CA VAL A 9 17.72 -3.59 -23.32
C VAL A 9 16.35 -3.40 -23.99
N VAL A 10 16.03 -4.18 -25.02
CA VAL A 10 14.72 -4.11 -25.69
C VAL A 10 13.61 -4.63 -24.77
N GLU A 11 13.88 -5.69 -24.01
CA GLU A 11 12.92 -6.26 -23.05
C GLU A 11 12.63 -5.30 -21.90
N GLU A 12 13.67 -4.67 -21.34
CA GLU A 12 13.52 -3.64 -20.30
C GLU A 12 12.66 -2.47 -20.74
N LYS A 13 12.79 -2.00 -21.98
CA LYS A 13 11.97 -0.92 -22.51
C LYS A 13 10.47 -1.20 -22.46
N TYR A 14 10.05 -2.42 -22.81
CA TYR A 14 8.62 -2.78 -22.80
C TYR A 14 8.15 -3.10 -21.38
N MET A 15 9.00 -3.65 -20.53
CA MET A 15 8.69 -3.84 -19.11
C MET A 15 8.56 -2.51 -18.38
N ALA A 16 9.44 -1.54 -18.65
CA ALA A 16 9.31 -0.19 -18.11
C ALA A 16 7.96 0.44 -18.50
N ARG A 17 7.48 0.19 -19.74
CA ARG A 17 6.15 0.63 -20.17
C ARG A 17 5.02 -0.07 -19.42
N CYS A 18 5.15 -1.38 -19.11
CA CYS A 18 4.20 -2.09 -18.24
C CYS A 18 4.13 -1.46 -16.85
N ILE A 19 5.28 -1.13 -16.26
CA ILE A 19 5.39 -0.47 -14.95
C ILE A 19 4.74 0.92 -14.96
N GLU A 20 4.95 1.68 -16.01
CA GLU A 20 4.32 2.99 -16.19
C GLU A 20 2.79 2.86 -16.28
N LEU A 21 2.28 1.96 -17.12
CA LEU A 21 0.85 1.71 -17.27
C LEU A 21 0.20 1.24 -15.97
N ALA A 22 0.87 0.38 -15.20
CA ALA A 22 0.38 -0.15 -13.94
C ALA A 22 0.02 0.96 -12.94
N ARG A 23 0.78 2.06 -12.91
CA ARG A 23 0.52 3.23 -12.06
C ARG A 23 -0.82 3.92 -12.35
N GLY A 24 -1.41 3.69 -13.53
CA GLY A 24 -2.76 4.15 -13.83
C GLY A 24 -3.86 3.53 -12.95
N GLY A 25 -3.55 2.44 -12.24
CA GLY A 25 -4.43 1.79 -11.26
C GLY A 25 -4.29 2.31 -9.83
N GLU A 26 -3.38 3.25 -9.56
CA GLU A 26 -3.10 3.78 -8.22
C GLU A 26 -4.37 4.27 -7.52
N GLY A 27 -4.54 3.91 -6.25
CA GLY A 27 -5.70 4.26 -5.43
C GLY A 27 -7.00 3.49 -5.74
N ASN A 28 -7.05 2.67 -6.81
CA ASN A 28 -8.28 1.98 -7.23
C ASN A 28 -8.18 0.45 -7.19
N THR A 29 -6.99 -0.12 -7.24
CA THR A 29 -6.81 -1.57 -7.37
C THR A 29 -6.80 -2.30 -6.03
N ALA A 30 -6.49 -1.66 -4.92
CA ALA A 30 -6.41 -2.31 -3.61
C ALA A 30 -7.70 -3.08 -3.26
N PRO A 31 -7.60 -4.31 -2.70
CA PRO A 31 -6.38 -5.01 -2.26
C PRO A 31 -5.57 -5.70 -3.36
N ASN A 32 -6.04 -5.69 -4.62
CA ASN A 32 -5.32 -6.27 -5.76
C ASN A 32 -4.09 -5.44 -6.10
N PRO A 33 -3.04 -6.05 -6.69
CA PRO A 33 -1.87 -5.33 -7.15
C PRO A 33 -2.15 -4.45 -8.38
N MET A 34 -1.38 -3.39 -8.53
CA MET A 34 -1.26 -2.65 -9.79
C MET A 34 -0.47 -3.52 -10.78
N VAL A 35 -1.05 -3.77 -11.94
CA VAL A 35 -0.43 -4.56 -13.01
C VAL A 35 -0.59 -3.84 -14.33
N GLY A 36 0.44 -3.85 -15.15
CA GLY A 36 0.42 -3.37 -16.52
C GLY A 36 0.88 -4.46 -17.49
N ALA A 37 0.33 -4.44 -18.69
CA ALA A 37 0.66 -5.37 -19.76
C ALA A 37 0.82 -4.66 -21.11
N VAL A 38 1.79 -5.11 -21.89
CA VAL A 38 2.10 -4.60 -23.23
C VAL A 38 2.27 -5.76 -24.22
N ILE A 39 1.64 -5.68 -25.38
CA ILE A 39 1.77 -6.68 -26.44
C ILE A 39 2.58 -6.09 -27.59
N VAL A 40 3.64 -6.79 -27.98
CA VAL A 40 4.62 -6.35 -28.98
C VAL A 40 4.67 -7.33 -30.14
N HIS A 41 4.44 -6.82 -31.37
CA HIS A 41 4.61 -7.54 -32.62
C HIS A 41 5.71 -6.88 -33.47
N LYS A 42 6.74 -7.64 -33.81
CA LYS A 42 7.89 -7.15 -34.66
C LYS A 42 8.45 -5.79 -34.19
N GLY A 43 8.64 -5.65 -32.87
CA GLY A 43 9.21 -4.45 -32.25
C GLY A 43 8.27 -3.25 -32.12
N LYS A 44 6.98 -3.41 -32.48
CA LYS A 44 5.94 -2.38 -32.32
C LYS A 44 4.93 -2.80 -31.27
N ILE A 45 4.55 -1.89 -30.39
CA ILE A 45 3.45 -2.09 -29.46
C ILE A 45 2.14 -2.09 -30.25
N ILE A 46 1.34 -3.16 -30.11
CA ILE A 46 0.05 -3.35 -30.76
C ILE A 46 -1.12 -3.41 -29.77
N GLY A 47 -0.83 -3.58 -28.47
CA GLY A 47 -1.83 -3.57 -27.42
C GLY A 47 -1.20 -3.17 -26.08
N GLU A 48 -1.97 -2.45 -25.27
CA GLU A 48 -1.60 -2.01 -23.94
C GLU A 48 -2.80 -2.10 -22.99
N GLY A 49 -2.54 -2.41 -21.74
CA GLY A 49 -3.56 -2.47 -20.71
C GLY A 49 -2.99 -2.41 -19.30
N PHE A 50 -3.82 -2.05 -18.36
CA PHE A 50 -3.51 -2.11 -16.93
C PHE A 50 -4.75 -2.50 -16.13
N HIS A 51 -4.56 -3.01 -14.93
CA HIS A 51 -5.65 -3.27 -13.99
C HIS A 51 -6.17 -1.94 -13.47
N ARG A 52 -7.40 -1.58 -13.84
CA ARG A 52 -7.95 -0.24 -13.58
C ARG A 52 -8.54 -0.12 -12.18
N LYS A 53 -9.26 -1.15 -11.76
CA LYS A 53 -9.99 -1.15 -10.47
C LYS A 53 -10.20 -2.58 -9.97
N CYS A 54 -10.16 -2.75 -8.65
CA CYS A 54 -10.47 -4.02 -8.00
C CYS A 54 -11.81 -4.59 -8.46
N GLY A 55 -11.80 -5.87 -8.87
CA GLY A 55 -12.98 -6.58 -9.39
C GLY A 55 -13.25 -6.40 -10.88
N GLU A 56 -12.52 -5.53 -11.58
CA GLU A 56 -12.56 -5.38 -13.04
C GLU A 56 -11.50 -6.25 -13.75
N ALA A 57 -11.45 -6.14 -15.09
CA ALA A 57 -10.52 -6.90 -15.93
C ALA A 57 -9.06 -6.67 -15.57
N HIS A 58 -8.27 -7.73 -15.61
CA HIS A 58 -6.82 -7.67 -15.39
C HIS A 58 -6.10 -7.00 -16.57
N ALA A 59 -4.83 -6.63 -16.34
CA ALA A 59 -4.01 -5.93 -17.33
C ALA A 59 -3.89 -6.67 -18.66
N GLU A 60 -3.70 -8.00 -18.61
CA GLU A 60 -3.56 -8.86 -19.78
C GLU A 60 -4.85 -8.89 -20.61
N VAL A 61 -6.01 -8.95 -19.94
CA VAL A 61 -7.31 -8.90 -20.61
C VAL A 61 -7.48 -7.57 -21.33
N ASN A 62 -7.16 -6.47 -20.65
CA ASN A 62 -7.25 -5.13 -21.22
C ASN A 62 -6.26 -4.93 -22.38
N ALA A 63 -5.03 -5.45 -22.26
CA ALA A 63 -4.03 -5.41 -23.31
C ALA A 63 -4.46 -6.19 -24.56
N VAL A 64 -4.97 -7.42 -24.40
CA VAL A 64 -5.50 -8.22 -25.51
C VAL A 64 -6.70 -7.53 -26.17
N ALA A 65 -7.63 -6.98 -25.38
CA ALA A 65 -8.81 -6.28 -25.89
C ALA A 65 -8.48 -5.00 -26.68
N SER A 66 -7.31 -4.41 -26.45
CA SER A 66 -6.85 -3.21 -27.16
C SER A 66 -6.21 -3.49 -28.53
N VAL A 67 -5.91 -4.77 -28.83
CA VAL A 67 -5.32 -5.18 -30.11
C VAL A 67 -6.38 -5.16 -31.21
N ARG A 68 -6.12 -4.39 -32.28
CA ARG A 68 -7.06 -4.25 -33.40
C ARG A 68 -7.17 -5.50 -34.29
N ASP A 69 -6.02 -6.14 -34.54
CA ASP A 69 -5.93 -7.36 -35.35
C ASP A 69 -5.42 -8.51 -34.47
N GLU A 70 -6.33 -9.32 -33.99
CA GLU A 70 -6.02 -10.46 -33.11
C GLU A 70 -5.15 -11.53 -33.78
N ALA A 71 -5.11 -11.60 -35.12
CA ALA A 71 -4.26 -12.57 -35.83
C ALA A 71 -2.76 -12.35 -35.53
N LEU A 72 -2.36 -11.09 -35.23
CA LEU A 72 -0.99 -10.74 -34.88
C LEU A 72 -0.54 -11.30 -33.54
N LEU A 73 -1.46 -11.69 -32.65
CA LEU A 73 -1.14 -12.24 -31.32
C LEU A 73 -0.28 -13.51 -31.40
N ARG A 74 -0.50 -14.32 -32.44
CA ARG A 74 0.23 -15.59 -32.66
C ARG A 74 1.71 -15.43 -33.04
N ASP A 75 2.13 -14.20 -33.32
CA ASP A 75 3.53 -13.84 -33.65
C ASP A 75 4.02 -12.67 -32.77
N SER A 76 3.45 -12.56 -31.56
CA SER A 76 3.72 -11.45 -30.63
C SER A 76 4.31 -11.94 -29.30
N THR A 77 4.88 -11.01 -28.55
CA THR A 77 5.31 -11.18 -27.18
C THR A 77 4.42 -10.33 -26.25
N ILE A 78 3.93 -10.90 -25.18
CA ILE A 78 3.28 -10.14 -24.11
C ILE A 78 4.26 -9.91 -22.95
N TYR A 79 4.33 -8.68 -22.47
CA TYR A 79 5.06 -8.24 -21.29
C TYR A 79 4.06 -7.96 -20.19
N VAL A 80 4.33 -8.42 -18.97
CA VAL A 80 3.47 -8.22 -17.79
C VAL A 80 4.32 -7.92 -16.58
N SER A 81 3.99 -6.87 -15.84
CA SER A 81 4.77 -6.46 -14.66
C SER A 81 4.71 -7.45 -13.48
N LEU A 82 3.67 -8.29 -13.41
CA LEU A 82 3.48 -9.34 -12.40
C LEU A 82 3.08 -10.64 -13.09
N GLU A 83 3.44 -11.79 -12.50
CA GLU A 83 3.08 -13.12 -12.98
C GLU A 83 1.58 -13.22 -13.34
N PRO A 84 1.21 -13.69 -14.56
CA PRO A 84 -0.17 -13.93 -14.93
C PRO A 84 -0.85 -14.91 -13.99
N CYS A 85 -2.03 -14.57 -13.49
CA CYS A 85 -2.76 -15.42 -12.56
C CYS A 85 -3.11 -16.78 -13.16
N SER A 86 -3.10 -17.83 -12.29
CA SER A 86 -3.35 -19.22 -12.65
C SER A 86 -4.58 -19.84 -11.97
N HIS A 87 -5.25 -19.09 -11.10
CA HIS A 87 -6.44 -19.58 -10.37
C HIS A 87 -7.72 -19.02 -10.98
N TYR A 88 -8.77 -19.83 -10.93
CA TYR A 88 -10.12 -19.40 -11.30
C TYR A 88 -10.71 -18.52 -10.21
N GLY A 89 -11.02 -17.29 -10.57
CA GLY A 89 -11.79 -16.36 -9.76
C GLY A 89 -13.18 -16.13 -10.37
N LYS A 90 -13.59 -14.87 -10.48
CA LYS A 90 -14.81 -14.50 -11.24
C LYS A 90 -14.65 -14.68 -12.75
N THR A 91 -13.43 -14.73 -13.25
CA THR A 91 -13.06 -14.92 -14.65
C THR A 91 -12.00 -16.01 -14.77
N PRO A 92 -11.83 -16.63 -15.95
CA PRO A 92 -10.72 -17.54 -16.22
C PRO A 92 -9.37 -16.86 -16.00
N PRO A 93 -8.34 -17.63 -15.61
CA PRO A 93 -7.00 -17.09 -15.34
C PRO A 93 -6.35 -16.48 -16.59
N CYS A 94 -5.52 -15.44 -16.37
CA CYS A 94 -4.81 -14.75 -17.46
C CYS A 94 -3.82 -15.66 -18.18
N ALA A 95 -3.22 -16.64 -17.49
CA ALA A 95 -2.38 -17.65 -18.14
C ALA A 95 -3.15 -18.45 -19.20
N GLU A 96 -4.39 -18.85 -18.92
CA GLU A 96 -5.27 -19.49 -19.91
C GLU A 96 -5.63 -18.57 -21.08
N LEU A 97 -5.91 -17.30 -20.81
CA LEU A 97 -6.17 -16.33 -21.86
C LEU A 97 -4.99 -16.25 -22.86
N ILE A 98 -3.77 -16.15 -22.34
CA ILE A 98 -2.56 -16.10 -23.15
C ILE A 98 -2.41 -17.36 -24.01
N ILE A 99 -2.60 -18.55 -23.42
CA ILE A 99 -2.57 -19.84 -24.11
C ILE A 99 -3.64 -19.89 -25.22
N ARG A 100 -4.88 -19.57 -24.89
CA ARG A 100 -6.01 -19.59 -25.84
C ARG A 100 -5.82 -18.63 -27.00
N LYS A 101 -5.20 -17.47 -26.77
CA LYS A 101 -4.86 -16.48 -27.81
C LYS A 101 -3.65 -16.88 -28.64
N GLY A 102 -2.93 -17.92 -28.24
CA GLY A 102 -1.77 -18.46 -28.97
C GLY A 102 -0.56 -17.52 -28.96
N ILE A 103 -0.39 -16.72 -27.92
CA ILE A 103 0.78 -15.82 -27.80
C ILE A 103 2.00 -16.68 -27.47
N PRO A 104 3.04 -16.74 -28.35
CA PRO A 104 4.11 -17.71 -28.21
C PRO A 104 5.17 -17.35 -27.15
N ARG A 105 5.19 -16.10 -26.64
CA ARG A 105 6.22 -15.62 -25.72
C ARG A 105 5.65 -14.67 -24.69
N VAL A 106 6.07 -14.88 -23.43
CA VAL A 106 5.68 -14.05 -22.26
C VAL A 106 6.94 -13.58 -21.54
N VAL A 107 6.97 -12.29 -21.20
CA VAL A 107 8.03 -11.68 -20.39
C VAL A 107 7.39 -11.14 -19.11
N VAL A 108 7.86 -11.60 -17.96
CA VAL A 108 7.32 -11.29 -16.64
C VAL A 108 8.31 -10.45 -15.85
N GLY A 109 7.85 -9.35 -15.24
CA GLY A 109 8.66 -8.50 -14.37
C GLY A 109 9.02 -9.23 -13.09
N THR A 110 8.04 -9.57 -12.27
CA THR A 110 8.24 -10.31 -11.02
C THR A 110 7.22 -11.44 -10.86
N LEU A 111 7.60 -12.47 -10.13
CA LEU A 111 6.68 -13.56 -9.77
C LEU A 111 5.68 -13.11 -8.70
N ASP A 112 4.54 -13.80 -8.62
CA ASP A 112 3.58 -13.60 -7.54
C ASP A 112 4.25 -13.99 -6.21
N PRO A 113 4.22 -13.14 -5.16
CA PRO A 113 4.85 -13.43 -3.88
C PRO A 113 4.12 -14.50 -3.05
N PHE A 114 2.88 -14.86 -3.42
CA PHE A 114 2.12 -15.84 -2.67
C PHE A 114 2.65 -17.26 -2.93
N PRO A 115 3.23 -17.97 -1.93
CA PRO A 115 3.95 -19.24 -2.14
C PRO A 115 3.14 -20.33 -2.83
N GLU A 116 1.81 -20.36 -2.60
CA GLU A 116 0.92 -21.37 -3.20
C GLU A 116 0.61 -21.08 -4.68
N VAL A 117 0.88 -19.87 -5.15
CA VAL A 117 0.61 -19.40 -6.53
C VAL A 117 1.90 -19.16 -7.29
N SER A 118 2.96 -18.79 -6.58
CA SER A 118 4.26 -18.41 -7.13
C SER A 118 4.78 -19.45 -8.14
N GLY A 119 5.00 -19.00 -9.35
CA GLY A 119 5.46 -19.82 -10.46
C GLY A 119 4.41 -20.74 -11.09
N ARG A 120 3.15 -20.78 -10.61
CA ARG A 120 2.08 -21.60 -11.21
C ARG A 120 1.67 -21.09 -12.58
N GLY A 121 1.48 -19.77 -12.73
CA GLY A 121 1.15 -19.15 -14.00
C GLY A 121 2.27 -19.37 -15.02
N VAL A 122 3.51 -19.15 -14.61
CA VAL A 122 4.70 -19.41 -15.42
C VAL A 122 4.79 -20.87 -15.81
N ARG A 123 4.56 -21.81 -14.90
CA ARG A 123 4.58 -23.24 -15.18
C ARG A 123 3.52 -23.64 -16.20
N MET A 124 2.28 -23.18 -16.00
CA MET A 124 1.16 -23.43 -16.91
C MET A 124 1.47 -22.94 -18.34
N LEU A 125 2.06 -21.76 -18.48
CA LEU A 125 2.48 -21.21 -19.77
C LEU A 125 3.58 -22.08 -20.42
N ARG A 126 4.61 -22.51 -19.65
CA ARG A 126 5.70 -23.36 -20.13
C ARG A 126 5.21 -24.76 -20.56
N GLU A 127 4.31 -25.37 -19.79
CA GLU A 127 3.69 -26.66 -20.10
C GLU A 127 2.88 -26.61 -21.40
N ALA A 128 2.29 -25.44 -21.72
CA ALA A 128 1.63 -25.17 -22.99
C ALA A 128 2.59 -24.87 -24.17
N GLY A 129 3.91 -24.95 -23.96
CA GLY A 129 4.93 -24.71 -24.98
C GLY A 129 5.28 -23.23 -25.21
N ILE A 130 4.86 -22.34 -24.35
CA ILE A 130 5.13 -20.90 -24.44
C ILE A 130 6.52 -20.58 -23.86
N GLU A 131 7.32 -19.78 -24.57
CA GLU A 131 8.58 -19.25 -24.05
C GLU A 131 8.30 -18.24 -22.94
N VAL A 132 8.84 -18.47 -21.71
CA VAL A 132 8.64 -17.57 -20.58
C VAL A 132 9.97 -17.09 -20.02
N VAL A 133 10.17 -15.77 -20.07
CA VAL A 133 11.29 -15.05 -19.42
C VAL A 133 10.77 -14.36 -18.17
N THR A 134 11.50 -14.42 -17.05
CA THR A 134 11.12 -13.82 -15.77
C THR A 134 12.25 -12.93 -15.25
N GLY A 135 11.93 -11.98 -14.37
CA GLY A 135 12.91 -11.14 -13.68
C GLY A 135 13.39 -9.92 -14.48
N VAL A 136 12.62 -9.45 -15.46
CA VAL A 136 12.97 -8.24 -16.21
C VAL A 136 12.50 -7.00 -15.46
N LEU A 137 13.43 -6.14 -15.03
CA LEU A 137 13.20 -5.02 -14.11
C LEU A 137 12.47 -5.49 -12.83
N GLU A 138 12.95 -6.58 -12.24
CA GLU A 138 12.27 -7.23 -11.12
C GLU A 138 12.12 -6.32 -9.90
N GLU A 139 13.17 -5.58 -9.56
CA GLU A 139 13.12 -4.67 -8.40
C GLU A 139 12.09 -3.56 -8.58
N GLU A 140 12.04 -2.95 -9.77
CA GLU A 140 11.08 -1.91 -10.11
C GLU A 140 9.65 -2.46 -10.17
N ALA A 141 9.47 -3.67 -10.71
CA ALA A 141 8.17 -4.33 -10.76
C ALA A 141 7.65 -4.69 -9.35
N ARG A 142 8.52 -5.14 -8.43
CA ARG A 142 8.19 -5.37 -7.02
C ARG A 142 7.87 -4.07 -6.29
N ALA A 143 8.63 -3.02 -6.57
CA ALA A 143 8.45 -1.70 -5.95
C ALA A 143 7.12 -1.01 -6.32
N LEU A 144 6.42 -1.47 -7.37
CA LEU A 144 5.06 -1.01 -7.68
C LEU A 144 4.06 -1.33 -6.58
N ASN A 145 4.21 -2.48 -5.92
CA ASN A 145 3.18 -3.06 -5.06
C ASN A 145 3.70 -3.44 -3.66
N PRO A 146 4.35 -2.51 -2.91
CA PRO A 146 4.99 -2.87 -1.64
C PRO A 146 3.98 -3.41 -0.62
N ALA A 147 2.77 -2.84 -0.56
CA ALA A 147 1.71 -3.31 0.33
C ALA A 147 1.25 -4.74 -0.02
N PHE A 148 1.06 -5.04 -1.31
CA PHE A 148 0.71 -6.38 -1.77
C PHE A 148 1.83 -7.39 -1.45
N MET A 149 3.10 -7.03 -1.72
CA MET A 149 4.24 -7.90 -1.43
C MET A 149 4.35 -8.21 0.07
N THR A 150 4.31 -7.18 0.93
CA THR A 150 4.36 -7.36 2.39
C THR A 150 3.19 -8.20 2.89
N PHE A 151 1.98 -7.92 2.42
CA PHE A 151 0.78 -8.62 2.83
C PHE A 151 0.85 -10.13 2.52
N GLN A 152 1.35 -10.47 1.34
CA GLN A 152 1.48 -11.88 0.92
C GLN A 152 2.64 -12.61 1.59
N ILE A 153 3.80 -11.95 1.78
CA ILE A 153 5.00 -12.57 2.31
C ILE A 153 5.00 -12.57 3.85
N ARG A 154 4.73 -11.41 4.47
CA ARG A 154 4.82 -11.21 5.92
C ARG A 154 3.51 -11.49 6.65
N LYS A 155 2.40 -11.76 5.93
CA LYS A 155 1.07 -12.03 6.49
C LYS A 155 0.59 -10.93 7.45
N ARG A 156 0.88 -9.69 7.11
CA ARG A 156 0.45 -8.48 7.80
C ARG A 156 0.28 -7.31 6.83
N PRO A 157 -0.47 -6.26 7.20
CA PRO A 157 -0.49 -5.00 6.45
C PRO A 157 0.91 -4.40 6.27
N TYR A 158 1.11 -3.68 5.17
CA TYR A 158 2.22 -2.73 5.02
C TYR A 158 1.95 -1.53 5.92
N VAL A 159 2.90 -1.16 6.78
CA VAL A 159 2.71 -0.14 7.81
C VAL A 159 3.47 1.13 7.45
N TYR A 160 2.71 2.21 7.22
CA TYR A 160 3.21 3.57 7.12
C TYR A 160 3.15 4.25 8.48
N LEU A 161 4.26 4.76 8.98
CA LEU A 161 4.30 5.65 10.13
C LEU A 161 4.36 7.10 9.62
N LYS A 162 3.50 7.98 10.13
CA LYS A 162 3.52 9.39 9.71
C LYS A 162 3.37 10.33 10.90
N TRP A 163 4.28 11.30 11.00
CA TRP A 163 4.13 12.40 11.94
C TRP A 163 4.73 13.70 11.42
N ALA A 164 4.39 14.80 12.08
CA ALA A 164 5.07 16.08 11.95
C ALA A 164 5.75 16.43 13.28
N GLN A 165 6.89 17.09 13.19
CA GLN A 165 7.65 17.55 14.33
C GLN A 165 8.18 18.98 14.12
N SER A 166 8.49 19.67 15.23
CA SER A 166 9.17 20.95 15.22
C SER A 166 10.66 20.78 14.86
N ALA A 167 11.35 21.88 14.57
CA ALA A 167 12.79 21.88 14.26
C ALA A 167 13.65 21.35 15.42
N ASP A 168 13.15 21.43 16.64
CA ASP A 168 13.80 20.90 17.87
C ASP A 168 13.24 19.53 18.30
N GLY A 169 12.46 18.85 17.45
CA GLY A 169 12.10 17.45 17.57
C GLY A 169 10.91 17.13 18.49
N PHE A 170 9.93 18.02 18.58
CA PHE A 170 8.69 17.78 19.32
C PHE A 170 7.49 17.66 18.39
N MET A 171 6.60 16.71 18.64
CA MET A 171 5.37 16.50 17.87
C MET A 171 4.23 17.41 18.32
N ASP A 172 4.23 17.83 19.57
CA ASP A 172 3.22 18.70 20.16
C ASP A 172 3.75 19.25 21.50
N ILE A 173 3.07 20.27 22.04
CA ILE A 173 3.21 20.66 23.44
C ILE A 173 2.61 19.56 24.36
N ARG A 174 3.00 19.55 25.64
CA ARG A 174 2.33 18.66 26.61
C ARG A 174 0.95 19.23 26.95
N ARG A 175 -0.08 18.46 26.66
CA ARG A 175 -1.49 18.79 26.96
C ARG A 175 -2.03 17.81 28.00
N GLU A 176 -2.76 18.31 28.99
CA GLU A 176 -3.44 17.50 30.01
C GLU A 176 -4.79 17.02 29.51
N ASP A 177 -5.52 17.88 28.77
CA ASP A 177 -6.85 17.60 28.23
C ASP A 177 -7.06 18.24 26.84
N ALA A 178 -8.25 18.09 26.29
CA ALA A 178 -8.65 18.59 24.96
C ALA A 178 -8.98 20.09 24.93
N SER A 179 -8.89 20.83 26.03
CA SER A 179 -9.18 22.27 26.06
C SER A 179 -8.09 23.09 25.35
N VAL A 180 -6.88 22.55 25.31
CA VAL A 180 -5.74 23.14 24.59
C VAL A 180 -5.63 22.46 23.23
N PRO A 181 -5.71 23.20 22.10
CA PRO A 181 -5.57 22.62 20.77
C PRO A 181 -4.14 22.13 20.51
N SER A 182 -3.99 21.12 19.65
CA SER A 182 -2.68 20.68 19.18
C SER A 182 -1.97 21.75 18.35
N VAL A 183 -0.65 21.75 18.37
CA VAL A 183 0.15 22.62 17.50
C VAL A 183 0.09 22.11 16.06
N LEU A 184 -0.34 22.98 15.14
CA LEU A 184 -0.33 22.65 13.71
C LEU A 184 1.08 22.77 13.15
N LEU A 185 1.76 21.64 12.99
CA LEU A 185 3.11 21.56 12.45
C LEU A 185 3.16 21.26 10.95
N SER A 186 2.10 20.71 10.38
CA SER A 186 2.04 20.36 8.95
C SER A 186 1.65 21.55 8.09
N SER A 187 2.32 21.71 6.95
CA SER A 187 1.94 22.70 5.93
C SER A 187 0.64 22.27 5.20
N ALA A 188 -0.05 23.23 4.58
CA ALA A 188 -1.24 22.93 3.78
C ALA A 188 -0.95 21.99 2.60
N GLU A 189 0.25 22.04 2.04
CA GLU A 189 0.68 21.13 0.96
C GLU A 189 0.89 19.72 1.50
N THR A 190 1.57 19.57 2.63
CA THR A 190 1.78 18.28 3.27
C THR A 190 0.46 17.65 3.72
N LEU A 191 -0.47 18.45 4.24
CA LEU A 191 -1.82 17.97 4.58
C LEU A 191 -2.53 17.36 3.36
N ARG A 192 -2.42 17.96 2.18
CA ARG A 192 -2.98 17.36 0.95
C ARG A 192 -2.32 16.02 0.60
N ARG A 193 -0.99 15.91 0.70
CA ARG A 193 -0.25 14.66 0.48
C ARG A 193 -0.67 13.58 1.49
N VAL A 194 -0.83 13.94 2.76
CA VAL A 194 -1.33 13.03 3.81
C VAL A 194 -2.74 12.54 3.48
N HIS A 195 -3.63 13.43 3.05
CA HIS A 195 -5.00 13.03 2.66
C HIS A 195 -5.04 12.20 1.38
N ARG A 196 -4.10 12.39 0.46
CA ARG A 196 -3.89 11.47 -0.66
C ARG A 196 -3.50 10.08 -0.15
N LEU A 197 -2.49 9.97 0.72
CA LEU A 197 -2.09 8.67 1.30
C LEU A 197 -3.24 8.01 2.06
N ARG A 198 -4.03 8.79 2.84
CA ARG A 198 -5.25 8.27 3.49
C ARG A 198 -6.24 7.66 2.50
N SER A 199 -6.35 8.19 1.28
CA SER A 199 -7.24 7.65 0.26
C SER A 199 -6.72 6.36 -0.40
N GLU A 200 -5.43 6.09 -0.26
CA GLU A 200 -4.73 4.96 -0.87
C GLU A 200 -4.55 3.78 0.12
N VAL A 201 -4.49 4.04 1.44
CA VAL A 201 -4.35 2.99 2.46
C VAL A 201 -5.69 2.34 2.80
N ALA A 202 -5.64 1.07 3.22
CA ALA A 202 -6.82 0.31 3.63
C ALA A 202 -7.32 0.71 5.03
N ALA A 203 -6.40 1.02 5.95
CA ALA A 203 -6.71 1.39 7.33
C ALA A 203 -5.83 2.54 7.84
N ILE A 204 -6.34 3.26 8.87
CA ILE A 204 -5.64 4.35 9.55
C ILE A 204 -5.78 4.18 11.06
N MET A 205 -4.69 4.35 11.81
CA MET A 205 -4.65 4.09 13.24
C MET A 205 -4.12 5.26 14.06
N VAL A 206 -4.73 5.46 15.22
CA VAL A 206 -4.25 6.36 16.28
C VAL A 206 -4.30 5.68 17.64
N GLY A 207 -3.49 6.15 18.59
CA GLY A 207 -3.54 5.71 19.98
C GLY A 207 -4.67 6.38 20.78
N THR A 208 -5.03 5.78 21.91
CA THR A 208 -6.08 6.27 22.82
C THR A 208 -5.91 7.73 23.21
N ARG A 209 -4.69 8.14 23.60
CA ARG A 209 -4.40 9.52 24.03
C ARG A 209 -4.66 10.53 22.91
N THR A 210 -4.21 10.24 21.69
CA THR A 210 -4.48 11.08 20.50
C THR A 210 -5.99 11.16 20.21
N ALA A 211 -6.69 10.02 20.29
CA ALA A 211 -8.13 9.98 20.09
C ALA A 211 -8.89 10.83 21.12
N LEU A 212 -8.47 10.83 22.40
CA LEU A 212 -9.06 11.62 23.46
C LEU A 212 -8.76 13.11 23.36
N LEU A 213 -7.50 13.48 23.04
CA LEU A 213 -7.07 14.88 23.03
C LEU A 213 -7.48 15.63 21.76
N ASP A 214 -7.47 14.96 20.60
CA ASP A 214 -7.68 15.61 19.30
C ASP A 214 -9.04 15.29 18.69
N ASN A 215 -9.75 14.29 19.19
CA ASN A 215 -11.02 13.81 18.63
C ASN A 215 -10.99 13.77 17.08
N PRO A 216 -10.02 13.08 16.47
CA PRO A 216 -9.80 13.16 15.04
C PRO A 216 -10.87 12.39 14.25
N SER A 217 -11.30 12.92 13.10
CA SER A 217 -12.19 12.19 12.20
C SER A 217 -11.50 11.12 11.38
N LEU A 218 -10.19 11.23 11.14
CA LEU A 218 -9.36 10.34 10.30
C LEU A 218 -9.91 10.09 8.89
N THR A 219 -10.69 11.00 8.36
CA THR A 219 -11.31 10.92 7.04
C THR A 219 -10.50 11.63 5.98
N VAL A 220 -10.76 11.32 4.71
CA VAL A 220 -10.24 12.05 3.55
C VAL A 220 -11.08 13.30 3.33
N ARG A 221 -10.49 14.50 3.45
CA ARG A 221 -11.17 15.80 3.29
C ARG A 221 -10.49 16.72 2.26
N HIS A 222 -9.17 16.61 2.10
CA HIS A 222 -8.37 17.47 1.22
C HIS A 222 -7.86 16.75 -0.03
N TRP A 223 -8.44 15.60 -0.36
CA TRP A 223 -8.17 14.83 -1.57
C TRP A 223 -9.43 14.08 -2.02
N ALA A 224 -9.48 13.70 -3.29
CA ALA A 224 -10.53 12.83 -3.81
C ALA A 224 -10.22 11.37 -3.45
N GLY A 225 -11.24 10.61 -3.03
CA GLY A 225 -11.09 9.20 -2.72
C GLY A 225 -11.91 8.76 -1.51
N ARG A 226 -11.82 7.47 -1.20
CA ARG A 226 -12.51 6.88 -0.03
C ARG A 226 -11.72 7.10 1.25
N SER A 227 -12.43 7.20 2.37
CA SER A 227 -11.79 7.16 3.68
C SER A 227 -11.38 5.73 4.05
N PRO A 228 -10.21 5.53 4.69
CA PRO A 228 -9.75 4.23 5.18
C PRO A 228 -10.60 3.75 6.37
N VAL A 229 -10.54 2.45 6.68
CA VAL A 229 -11.07 1.91 7.93
C VAL A 229 -10.31 2.53 9.11
N ARG A 230 -11.04 3.10 10.06
CA ARG A 230 -10.42 3.70 11.25
C ARG A 230 -10.08 2.61 12.27
N VAL A 231 -8.92 2.73 12.91
CA VAL A 231 -8.42 1.79 13.92
C VAL A 231 -8.01 2.58 15.16
N VAL A 232 -8.46 2.16 16.32
CA VAL A 232 -8.06 2.77 17.58
C VAL A 232 -7.84 1.71 18.67
N LEU A 233 -6.81 1.92 19.51
CA LEU A 233 -6.64 1.17 20.75
C LEU A 233 -7.46 1.89 21.84
N ASP A 234 -8.40 1.20 22.47
CA ASP A 234 -9.13 1.71 23.63
C ASP A 234 -9.35 0.59 24.67
N ARG A 235 -8.27 0.27 25.38
CA ARG A 235 -8.21 -0.88 26.30
C ARG A 235 -9.42 -0.97 27.24
N THR A 236 -9.88 0.14 27.77
CA THR A 236 -10.92 0.21 28.82
C THR A 236 -12.13 1.07 28.45
N LEU A 237 -12.35 1.29 27.16
CA LEU A 237 -13.46 2.06 26.59
C LEU A 237 -13.57 3.48 27.17
N LYS A 238 -12.45 4.22 27.12
CA LYS A 238 -12.36 5.62 27.59
C LYS A 238 -12.87 6.63 26.60
N LEU A 239 -13.01 6.27 25.31
CA LEU A 239 -13.48 7.19 24.27
C LEU A 239 -14.92 7.60 24.55
N PRO A 240 -15.22 8.91 24.58
CA PRO A 240 -16.60 9.40 24.70
C PRO A 240 -17.47 8.88 23.56
N VAL A 241 -18.72 8.53 23.86
CA VAL A 241 -19.70 8.04 22.86
C VAL A 241 -19.89 9.03 21.69
N GLY A 242 -19.74 10.32 21.94
CA GLY A 242 -19.82 11.39 20.92
C GLY A 242 -18.53 11.68 20.18
N SER A 243 -17.48 10.87 20.34
CA SER A 243 -16.22 11.05 19.59
C SER A 243 -16.43 10.75 18.10
N HIS A 244 -15.70 11.47 17.23
CA HIS A 244 -15.75 11.26 15.78
C HIS A 244 -15.38 9.82 15.37
N LEU A 245 -14.52 9.16 16.12
CA LEU A 245 -14.14 7.76 15.82
C LEU A 245 -15.29 6.78 16.06
N LEU A 246 -16.28 7.17 16.86
CA LEU A 246 -17.43 6.34 17.20
C LEU A 246 -18.74 6.81 16.55
N ASP A 247 -18.71 7.75 15.61
CA ASP A 247 -19.87 8.34 14.95
C ASP A 247 -20.58 7.43 13.93
N GLY A 248 -19.95 6.31 13.56
CA GLY A 248 -20.48 5.38 12.55
C GLY A 248 -20.43 5.88 11.10
N ALA A 249 -19.88 7.07 10.85
CA ALA A 249 -19.78 7.63 9.49
C ALA A 249 -18.82 6.85 8.58
N VAL A 250 -17.78 6.24 9.15
CA VAL A 250 -16.79 5.40 8.46
C VAL A 250 -16.57 4.14 9.30
N PRO A 251 -16.36 2.97 8.70
CA PRO A 251 -16.03 1.75 9.44
C PRO A 251 -14.89 1.97 10.42
N THR A 252 -15.09 1.57 11.68
CA THR A 252 -14.13 1.75 12.77
C THR A 252 -13.93 0.45 13.53
N LEU A 253 -12.68 0.08 13.77
CA LEU A 253 -12.26 -1.05 14.61
C LEU A 253 -11.71 -0.48 15.93
N VAL A 254 -12.33 -0.85 17.03
CA VAL A 254 -11.91 -0.47 18.39
C VAL A 254 -11.33 -1.70 19.06
N PHE A 255 -10.02 -1.73 19.25
CA PHE A 255 -9.34 -2.82 19.96
C PHE A 255 -9.38 -2.56 21.46
N THR A 256 -9.97 -3.49 22.21
CA THR A 256 -10.26 -3.32 23.63
C THR A 256 -10.01 -4.61 24.42
N ALA A 257 -9.85 -4.50 25.75
CA ALA A 257 -9.83 -5.64 26.68
C ALA A 257 -11.25 -6.01 27.17
N VAL A 258 -12.25 -5.17 26.88
CA VAL A 258 -13.61 -5.30 27.39
C VAL A 258 -14.48 -6.01 26.37
N GLU A 259 -15.24 -7.01 26.81
CA GLU A 259 -16.27 -7.63 25.99
C GLU A 259 -17.47 -6.67 25.86
N VAL A 260 -17.79 -6.27 24.62
CA VAL A 260 -18.89 -5.34 24.31
C VAL A 260 -19.44 -5.62 22.92
N GLU A 261 -20.74 -5.46 22.76
CA GLU A 261 -21.39 -5.66 21.47
C GLU A 261 -21.00 -4.57 20.47
N SER A 262 -20.70 -5.01 19.24
CA SER A 262 -20.48 -4.12 18.10
C SER A 262 -21.77 -3.44 17.66
N ARG A 263 -21.65 -2.28 17.05
CA ARG A 263 -22.77 -1.51 16.49
C ARG A 263 -22.49 -1.17 15.02
N PRO A 264 -23.46 -0.73 14.25
CA PRO A 264 -23.27 -0.43 12.84
C PRO A 264 -22.05 0.48 12.60
N ASN A 265 -21.14 0.04 11.72
CA ASN A 265 -19.88 0.69 11.39
C ASN A 265 -18.89 0.90 12.55
N VAL A 266 -19.13 0.34 13.75
CA VAL A 266 -18.19 0.37 14.87
C VAL A 266 -18.08 -1.02 15.46
N GLU A 267 -16.99 -1.71 15.11
CA GLU A 267 -16.70 -3.06 15.60
C GLU A 267 -15.73 -3.00 16.77
N TYR A 268 -16.10 -3.68 17.86
CA TYR A 268 -15.25 -3.84 19.03
C TYR A 268 -14.56 -5.20 18.96
N VAL A 269 -13.24 -5.16 18.89
CA VAL A 269 -12.40 -6.36 18.79
C VAL A 269 -11.70 -6.59 20.12
N GLN A 270 -12.09 -7.65 20.80
CA GLN A 270 -11.44 -8.02 22.05
C GLN A 270 -10.05 -8.62 21.79
N ILE A 271 -9.02 -8.07 22.45
CA ILE A 271 -7.64 -8.57 22.42
C ILE A 271 -7.03 -8.63 23.81
N ASP A 272 -5.97 -9.40 23.96
CA ASP A 272 -5.22 -9.51 25.21
C ASP A 272 -4.13 -8.43 25.29
N PHE A 273 -4.32 -7.42 26.12
CA PHE A 273 -3.34 -6.37 26.35
C PHE A 273 -2.15 -6.79 27.24
N GLY A 274 -2.13 -8.02 27.72
CA GLY A 274 -0.98 -8.64 28.39
C GLY A 274 0.00 -9.33 27.43
N GLN A 275 -0.36 -9.42 26.14
CA GLN A 275 0.43 -10.02 25.07
C GLN A 275 0.89 -8.94 24.06
N GLU A 276 1.52 -9.34 22.98
CA GLU A 276 1.98 -8.49 21.87
C GLU A 276 0.80 -7.78 21.15
N VAL A 277 0.36 -6.64 21.68
CA VAL A 277 -0.84 -5.90 21.20
C VAL A 277 -0.78 -5.59 19.72
N LEU A 278 0.35 -5.06 19.23
CA LEU A 278 0.49 -4.68 17.81
C LEU A 278 0.42 -5.89 16.89
N SER A 279 0.98 -7.01 17.29
CA SER A 279 0.92 -8.27 16.54
C SER A 279 -0.53 -8.76 16.40
N GLN A 280 -1.32 -8.71 17.48
CA GLN A 280 -2.73 -9.07 17.45
C GLN A 280 -3.54 -8.16 16.53
N VAL A 281 -3.31 -6.83 16.60
CA VAL A 281 -3.95 -5.85 15.71
C VAL A 281 -3.61 -6.14 14.24
N LEU A 282 -2.33 -6.30 13.91
CA LEU A 282 -1.91 -6.54 12.52
C LEU A 282 -2.43 -7.88 11.99
N GLN A 283 -2.46 -8.92 12.83
CA GLN A 283 -3.03 -10.22 12.46
C GLN A 283 -4.55 -10.12 12.20
N TYR A 284 -5.28 -9.36 13.02
CA TYR A 284 -6.69 -9.11 12.79
C TYR A 284 -6.93 -8.37 11.46
N LEU A 285 -6.18 -7.28 11.20
CA LEU A 285 -6.26 -6.53 9.96
C LEU A 285 -5.93 -7.40 8.74
N TYR A 286 -4.95 -8.30 8.86
CA TYR A 286 -4.64 -9.29 7.83
C TYR A 286 -5.84 -10.20 7.55
N GLY A 287 -6.49 -10.73 8.59
CA GLY A 287 -7.70 -11.55 8.44
C GLY A 287 -8.88 -10.81 7.79
N GLN A 288 -8.97 -9.49 7.97
CA GLN A 288 -9.95 -8.62 7.31
C GLN A 288 -9.56 -8.19 5.89
N ASN A 289 -8.45 -8.72 5.35
CA ASN A 289 -7.92 -8.37 4.02
C ASN A 289 -7.56 -6.87 3.87
N LEU A 290 -7.19 -6.21 4.97
CA LEU A 290 -6.71 -4.82 4.98
C LEU A 290 -5.19 -4.82 4.78
N ASN A 291 -4.74 -4.61 3.54
CA ASN A 291 -3.35 -4.82 3.12
C ASN A 291 -2.38 -3.68 3.47
N SER A 292 -2.87 -2.56 3.97
CA SER A 292 -2.05 -1.40 4.36
C SER A 292 -2.64 -0.67 5.56
N LEU A 293 -1.77 -0.15 6.43
CA LEU A 293 -2.10 0.59 7.63
C LEU A 293 -1.26 1.85 7.71
N MET A 294 -1.89 3.02 7.88
CA MET A 294 -1.23 4.27 8.20
C MET A 294 -1.38 4.56 9.71
N VAL A 295 -0.29 4.79 10.41
CA VAL A 295 -0.28 5.16 11.84
C VAL A 295 0.06 6.64 11.92
N GLU A 296 -0.90 7.46 12.39
CA GLU A 296 -0.78 8.92 12.44
C GLU A 296 -0.54 9.51 13.84
N GLY A 297 -0.19 8.72 14.81
CA GLY A 297 0.16 9.28 16.09
C GLY A 297 -0.40 8.52 17.30
N GLY A 298 -0.16 9.00 18.45
CA GLY A 298 0.76 9.59 19.32
C GLY A 298 2.15 8.99 19.32
N ALA A 299 3.06 9.70 19.97
CA ALA A 299 4.46 9.32 20.02
C ALA A 299 4.68 7.90 20.56
N GLU A 300 4.03 7.53 21.65
CA GLU A 300 4.14 6.19 22.25
C GLU A 300 3.71 5.06 21.29
N LEU A 301 2.64 5.28 20.50
CA LEU A 301 2.21 4.28 19.50
C LEU A 301 3.22 4.15 18.37
N LEU A 302 3.72 5.28 17.85
CA LEU A 302 4.75 5.29 16.80
C LEU A 302 6.03 4.61 17.29
N GLU A 303 6.49 4.94 18.50
CA GLU A 303 7.66 4.32 19.14
C GLU A 303 7.47 2.81 19.32
N SER A 304 6.28 2.37 19.75
CA SER A 304 5.97 0.92 19.88
C SER A 304 6.08 0.18 18.54
N PHE A 305 5.66 0.78 17.41
CA PHE A 305 5.83 0.19 16.09
C PHE A 305 7.30 0.15 15.65
N LEU A 306 8.06 1.20 15.95
CA LEU A 306 9.49 1.29 15.63
C LEU A 306 10.29 0.26 16.42
N ASP A 307 10.08 0.16 17.74
CA ASP A 307 10.77 -0.75 18.64
C ASP A 307 10.47 -2.23 18.34
N ALA A 308 9.21 -2.52 18.00
CA ALA A 308 8.81 -3.86 17.59
C ALA A 308 9.26 -4.24 16.16
N GLY A 309 9.80 -3.31 15.38
CA GLY A 309 10.14 -3.57 13.98
C GLY A 309 8.91 -3.90 13.12
N LEU A 310 7.73 -3.44 13.48
CA LEU A 310 6.46 -3.72 12.80
C LEU A 310 6.03 -2.57 11.87
N TRP A 311 6.97 -1.99 11.17
CA TRP A 311 6.75 -0.92 10.20
C TRP A 311 7.52 -1.19 8.91
N ASP A 312 7.19 -0.50 7.83
CA ASP A 312 7.84 -0.66 6.52
C ASP A 312 8.37 0.69 5.99
N GLU A 313 7.61 1.76 6.18
CA GLU A 313 7.97 3.10 5.71
C GLU A 313 7.56 4.16 6.73
N ALA A 314 8.39 5.21 6.91
CA ALA A 314 8.06 6.34 7.77
C ALA A 314 8.18 7.66 7.01
N TRP A 315 7.18 8.53 7.18
CA TRP A 315 7.09 9.88 6.60
C TRP A 315 7.16 10.89 7.72
N VAL A 316 8.27 11.62 7.78
CA VAL A 316 8.55 12.60 8.82
C VAL A 316 8.57 14.00 8.20
N GLU A 317 7.72 14.89 8.72
CA GLU A 317 7.73 16.30 8.36
C GLU A 317 8.36 17.10 9.50
N THR A 318 9.43 17.84 9.23
CA THR A 318 10.03 18.79 10.19
C THR A 318 9.63 20.20 9.79
N ALA A 319 8.85 20.86 10.65
CA ALA A 319 8.40 22.24 10.48
C ALA A 319 9.49 23.23 10.93
N PRO A 320 9.59 24.42 10.33
CA PRO A 320 10.51 25.48 10.75
C PRO A 320 10.02 26.24 12.00
N VAL A 321 9.57 25.48 13.02
CA VAL A 321 9.02 25.98 14.28
C VAL A 321 9.80 25.36 15.42
N VAL A 322 10.08 26.11 16.46
CA VAL A 322 10.74 25.65 17.71
C VAL A 322 9.71 25.69 18.84
N LEU A 323 9.52 24.56 19.53
CA LEU A 323 8.58 24.45 20.66
C LEU A 323 9.27 24.59 22.02
N GLY A 324 10.58 24.31 22.12
CA GLY A 324 11.37 24.37 23.34
C GLY A 324 11.13 23.20 24.30
N ALA A 325 9.90 22.72 24.41
CA ALA A 325 9.51 21.56 25.22
C ALA A 325 8.21 20.96 24.72
N GLY A 326 7.96 19.68 25.00
CA GLY A 326 6.72 19.05 24.56
C GLY A 326 6.78 17.52 24.57
N VAL A 327 6.01 16.93 23.67
CA VAL A 327 6.00 15.49 23.36
C VAL A 327 7.08 15.21 22.34
N LYS A 328 8.14 14.53 22.75
CA LYS A 328 9.29 14.24 21.87
C LYS A 328 8.88 13.32 20.73
N ALA A 329 9.37 13.61 19.53
CA ALA A 329 9.22 12.74 18.38
C ALA A 329 10.12 11.50 18.50
N PRO A 330 9.68 10.31 18.06
CA PRO A 330 10.53 9.13 18.03
C PRO A 330 11.65 9.26 16.98
N ALA A 331 12.77 8.57 17.20
CA ALA A 331 13.85 8.46 16.24
C ALA A 331 13.60 7.27 15.30
N VAL A 332 13.79 7.46 13.99
CA VAL A 332 13.58 6.38 13.00
C VAL A 332 14.81 5.50 12.89
N PRO A 333 14.76 4.20 13.26
CA PRO A 333 15.89 3.27 13.13
C PRO A 333 15.93 2.67 11.71
N GLY A 334 15.92 3.50 10.66
CA GLY A 334 15.79 3.10 9.27
C GLY A 334 16.86 3.64 8.34
N VAL A 335 16.63 3.48 7.05
CA VAL A 335 17.43 4.06 5.97
C VAL A 335 16.65 5.24 5.38
N LEU A 336 17.26 6.41 5.35
CA LEU A 336 16.70 7.58 4.68
C LEU A 336 16.74 7.35 3.17
N THR A 337 15.57 7.33 2.53
CA THR A 337 15.42 7.03 1.08
C THR A 337 15.03 8.26 0.27
N GLY A 338 14.56 9.31 0.91
CA GLY A 338 14.22 10.57 0.25
C GLY A 338 14.17 11.74 1.20
N THR A 339 14.56 12.91 0.70
CA THR A 339 14.42 14.20 1.40
C THR A 339 13.92 15.23 0.40
N GLU A 340 12.86 15.95 0.77
CA GLU A 340 12.36 17.10 0.02
C GLU A 340 12.30 18.31 0.96
N GLN A 341 12.59 19.49 0.44
CA GLN A 341 12.36 20.75 1.15
C GLN A 341 11.29 21.56 0.43
N ARG A 342 10.24 21.94 1.15
CA ARG A 342 9.13 22.73 0.60
C ARG A 342 8.63 23.75 1.62
N HIS A 343 8.60 25.03 1.24
CA HIS A 343 8.11 26.12 2.07
C HIS A 343 8.74 26.15 3.49
N GLY A 344 10.03 25.82 3.60
CA GLY A 344 10.75 25.77 4.88
C GLY A 344 10.57 24.47 5.66
N HIS A 345 9.67 23.56 5.24
CA HIS A 345 9.50 22.23 5.82
C HIS A 345 10.45 21.23 5.17
N PHE A 346 11.00 20.31 5.95
CA PHE A 346 11.72 19.14 5.47
C PHE A 346 10.80 17.93 5.54
N LEU A 347 10.71 17.19 4.43
CA LEU A 347 9.93 15.97 4.31
C LEU A 347 10.90 14.83 4.08
N GLU A 348 10.98 13.90 5.00
CA GLU A 348 11.87 12.75 4.95
C GLU A 348 11.07 11.47 4.79
N THR A 349 11.53 10.60 3.90
CA THR A 349 11.00 9.24 3.72
C THR A 349 12.05 8.25 4.16
N TRP A 350 11.68 7.37 5.06
CA TRP A 350 12.52 6.34 5.65
C TRP A 350 11.97 4.96 5.34
N LYS A 351 12.83 3.98 5.14
CA LYS A 351 12.45 2.56 5.06
C LYS A 351 13.13 1.75 6.15
N GLN A 352 12.44 0.71 6.60
CA GLN A 352 13.04 -0.26 7.50
C GLN A 352 14.26 -0.90 6.84
N LYS A 353 15.31 -1.17 7.62
CA LYS A 353 16.45 -1.97 7.14
C LYS A 353 15.96 -3.37 6.81
N ALA A 354 16.37 -3.90 5.65
CA ALA A 354 16.04 -5.24 5.21
C ALA A 354 16.62 -6.32 6.13
#